data_2e79083449a981be7b259c51bff7df9f
#
_entry.id   2e79083449a981be7b259c51bff7df9f
#
_cell.length_a   1.000
_cell.length_b   1.000
_cell.length_c   1.000
_cell.angle_alpha   90.00
_cell.angle_beta   90.00
_cell.angle_gamma   90.00
#
_symmetry.space_group_name_H-M   'P 1'
#
loop_
_entity.id
_entity.type
_entity.pdbx_description
1 polymer ?
#
loop_
_entity_poly.entity_id
_entity_poly.type
_entity_poly.pdbx_seq_one_letter_code
_entity_poly.pdbx_strand_id
1 'polypeptide(L)'
;IYQPPMPTVPQPESLPWVAPHFAESTEATEGLWSSLRWFERRIIDAETAPPARSRIWWRPDGEVPDDPVLTAALVAYLSAVTLTEPAYAARGGISAAAQRDHSVWFHGPAALSDWLLYEQSSPSSADSLALGSGTMFNRNGELVCTVRQEMYFPLAR
;
A
#
# COMPACT_ATOMS: atom_id res chain seq x y z
N ILE A 1 6.38 20.00 -17.98
CA ILE A 1 6.36 18.67 -17.36
C ILE A 1 6.34 18.88 -15.86
N TYR A 2 5.40 18.27 -15.17
CA TYR A 2 5.25 18.39 -13.72
C TYR A 2 5.07 16.98 -13.11
N GLN A 3 5.78 16.70 -12.04
CA GLN A 3 5.56 15.56 -11.16
C GLN A 3 5.57 16.04 -9.71
N PRO A 4 4.74 15.48 -8.81
CA PRO A 4 4.80 15.86 -7.41
C PRO A 4 6.17 15.49 -6.83
N PRO A 5 6.74 16.34 -5.97
CA PRO A 5 7.96 15.98 -5.27
C PRO A 5 7.71 14.86 -4.26
N MET A 6 8.68 13.97 -4.09
CA MET A 6 8.66 13.02 -2.99
C MET A 6 8.70 13.77 -1.65
N PRO A 7 7.88 13.41 -0.67
CA PRO A 7 7.96 14.01 0.66
C PRO A 7 9.28 13.67 1.35
N THR A 8 9.74 14.58 2.21
CA THR A 8 10.88 14.31 3.08
C THR A 8 10.44 13.35 4.19
N VAL A 9 11.05 12.18 4.24
CA VAL A 9 10.74 11.12 5.22
C VAL A 9 12.00 10.48 5.77
N PRO A 10 11.96 9.86 6.96
CA PRO A 10 13.06 9.05 7.47
C PRO A 10 13.41 7.92 6.50
N GLN A 11 14.69 7.59 6.40
CA GLN A 11 15.16 6.49 5.55
C GLN A 11 14.78 5.13 6.16
N PRO A 12 14.53 4.11 5.34
CA PRO A 12 14.04 2.82 5.82
C PRO A 12 14.94 2.13 6.85
N GLU A 13 16.26 2.33 6.75
CA GLU A 13 17.23 1.75 7.67
C GLU A 13 17.10 2.29 9.10
N SER A 14 16.55 3.49 9.26
CA SER A 14 16.31 4.11 10.58
C SER A 14 14.99 3.69 11.23
N LEU A 15 14.16 2.96 10.51
CA LEU A 15 12.82 2.56 10.96
C LEU A 15 12.82 1.10 11.43
N PRO A 16 11.98 0.76 12.43
CA PRO A 16 11.85 -0.62 12.87
C PRO A 16 11.25 -1.50 11.76
N TRP A 17 11.66 -2.75 11.74
CA TRP A 17 10.96 -3.75 10.95
C TRP A 17 9.57 -3.99 11.52
N VAL A 18 8.57 -4.06 10.64
CA VAL A 18 7.20 -4.35 11.03
C VAL A 18 6.87 -5.78 10.62
N ALA A 19 6.70 -6.63 11.62
CA ALA A 19 6.12 -7.95 11.37
C ALA A 19 4.74 -7.77 10.73
N PRO A 20 4.39 -8.60 9.74
CA PRO A 20 3.03 -8.62 9.24
C PRO A 20 2.06 -8.86 10.41
N HIS A 21 1.16 -7.92 10.67
CA HIS A 21 0.16 -8.06 11.74
C HIS A 21 -0.95 -9.00 11.30
N PHE A 22 -0.68 -10.32 11.31
CA PHE A 22 -1.69 -11.32 10.98
C PHE A 22 -2.37 -11.94 12.20
N ALA A 23 -1.86 -11.63 13.40
CA ALA A 23 -2.33 -12.26 14.64
C ALA A 23 -3.77 -11.91 15.01
N GLU A 24 -4.35 -10.88 14.38
CA GLU A 24 -5.71 -10.40 14.67
C GLU A 24 -6.65 -10.52 13.46
N SER A 25 -6.21 -11.14 12.36
CA SER A 25 -7.03 -11.28 11.18
C SER A 25 -8.05 -12.41 11.34
N THR A 26 -9.28 -12.17 10.92
CA THR A 26 -10.27 -13.24 10.76
C THR A 26 -9.90 -14.14 9.59
N GLU A 27 -10.35 -15.41 9.58
CA GLU A 27 -10.11 -16.37 8.48
C GLU A 27 -10.35 -15.76 7.08
N ALA A 28 -11.30 -14.85 6.95
CA ALA A 28 -11.63 -14.18 5.68
C ALA A 28 -10.53 -13.22 5.20
N THR A 29 -9.68 -12.71 6.11
CA THR A 29 -8.60 -11.76 5.80
C THR A 29 -7.23 -12.42 5.73
N GLU A 30 -7.05 -13.61 6.29
CA GLU A 30 -5.77 -14.32 6.28
C GLU A 30 -5.20 -14.55 4.89
N GLY A 31 -6.03 -14.93 3.92
CA GLY A 31 -5.61 -15.20 2.55
C GLY A 31 -5.02 -13.96 1.85
N LEU A 32 -5.61 -12.79 2.05
CA LEU A 32 -5.18 -11.55 1.42
C LEU A 32 -3.86 -11.03 2.02
N TRP A 33 -3.74 -11.06 3.35
CA TRP A 33 -2.60 -10.49 4.06
C TRP A 33 -1.42 -11.45 4.19
N SER A 34 -1.64 -12.77 4.06
CA SER A 34 -0.58 -13.78 4.20
C SER A 34 0.58 -13.58 3.23
N SER A 35 0.30 -13.02 2.06
CA SER A 35 1.30 -12.74 1.03
C SER A 35 2.20 -11.54 1.34
N LEU A 36 1.82 -10.68 2.28
CA LEU A 36 2.69 -9.57 2.71
C LEU A 36 3.99 -10.06 3.38
N ARG A 37 4.06 -11.31 3.81
CA ARG A 37 5.30 -11.93 4.31
C ARG A 37 6.43 -11.97 3.28
N TRP A 38 6.11 -11.83 2.00
CA TRP A 38 7.10 -11.78 0.93
C TRP A 38 7.66 -10.38 0.67
N PHE A 39 7.22 -9.40 1.48
CA PHE A 39 7.65 -8.01 1.36
C PHE A 39 8.17 -7.52 2.71
N GLU A 40 9.33 -6.88 2.67
CA GLU A 40 9.81 -6.11 3.81
C GLU A 40 9.11 -4.74 3.81
N ARG A 41 8.57 -4.36 4.96
CA ARG A 41 7.83 -3.11 5.13
C ARG A 41 8.35 -2.34 6.35
N ARG A 42 8.47 -1.03 6.21
CA ARG A 42 8.84 -0.10 7.28
C ARG A 42 7.80 1.01 7.34
N ILE A 43 7.03 1.06 8.42
CA ILE A 43 6.01 2.10 8.60
C ILE A 43 6.70 3.37 9.05
N ILE A 44 6.46 4.47 8.33
CA ILE A 44 6.93 5.81 8.68
C ILE A 44 5.94 6.42 9.64
N ASP A 45 4.69 6.49 9.24
CA ASP A 45 3.56 6.98 10.03
C ASP A 45 2.23 6.41 9.53
N ALA A 46 1.23 6.50 10.40
CA ALA A 46 -0.14 6.17 10.09
C ALA A 46 -1.09 7.06 10.90
N GLU A 47 -2.05 7.68 10.21
CA GLU A 47 -3.13 8.46 10.81
C GLU A 47 -4.46 7.72 10.59
N THR A 48 -5.15 7.43 11.68
CA THR A 48 -6.44 6.71 11.62
C THR A 48 -7.64 7.65 11.49
N ALA A 49 -7.49 8.91 11.89
CA ALA A 49 -8.55 9.91 11.74
C ALA A 49 -8.78 10.23 10.24
N PRO A 50 -10.04 10.36 9.80
CA PRO A 50 -10.34 10.73 8.42
C PRO A 50 -9.79 12.11 8.01
N PRO A 51 -9.20 12.21 6.81
CA PRO A 51 -8.88 11.14 5.88
C PRO A 51 -7.70 10.30 6.40
N ALA A 52 -7.92 9.02 6.64
CA ALA A 52 -6.86 8.13 7.13
C ALA A 52 -5.72 8.03 6.10
N ARG A 53 -4.51 7.99 6.59
CA ARG A 53 -3.29 8.01 5.77
C ARG A 53 -2.25 7.07 6.37
N SER A 54 -1.35 6.57 5.50
CA SER A 54 -0.11 5.93 5.94
C SER A 54 1.00 6.17 4.93
N ARG A 55 2.25 6.16 5.43
CA ARG A 55 3.44 6.16 4.60
C ARG A 55 4.31 5.00 5.00
N ILE A 56 4.70 4.21 4.02
CA ILE A 56 5.52 3.02 4.22
C ILE A 56 6.65 2.99 3.20
N TRP A 57 7.81 2.49 3.64
CA TRP A 57 8.80 1.95 2.74
C TRP A 57 8.53 0.46 2.55
N TRP A 58 8.71 -0.03 1.34
CA TRP A 58 8.59 -1.45 1.05
C TRP A 58 9.56 -1.91 -0.03
N ARG A 59 9.90 -3.17 0.01
CA ARG A 59 10.61 -3.90 -1.03
C ARG A 59 10.26 -5.38 -0.94
N PRO A 60 10.49 -6.18 -2.00
CA PRO A 60 10.45 -7.64 -1.88
C PRO A 60 11.45 -8.14 -0.83
N ASP A 61 11.09 -9.20 -0.12
CA ASP A 61 12.01 -9.92 0.77
C ASP A 61 12.78 -10.94 -0.08
N GLY A 62 14.06 -10.62 -0.36
CA GLY A 62 14.92 -11.39 -1.23
C GLY A 62 15.20 -10.74 -2.59
N GLU A 63 15.93 -11.46 -3.42
CA GLU A 63 16.33 -11.00 -4.74
C GLU A 63 15.17 -11.16 -5.75
N VAL A 64 14.97 -10.14 -6.55
CA VAL A 64 13.99 -10.14 -7.65
C VAL A 64 14.77 -10.08 -8.96
N PRO A 65 14.44 -10.94 -9.94
CA PRO A 65 15.03 -10.84 -11.27
C PRO A 65 14.81 -9.44 -11.88
N ASP A 66 15.78 -9.00 -12.67
CA ASP A 66 15.66 -7.75 -13.44
C ASP A 66 14.73 -7.98 -14.64
N ASP A 67 13.44 -8.07 -14.33
CA ASP A 67 12.35 -8.28 -15.28
C ASP A 67 11.30 -7.18 -15.08
N PRO A 68 11.13 -6.27 -16.05
CA PRO A 68 10.20 -5.16 -15.92
C PRO A 68 8.73 -5.60 -15.80
N VAL A 69 8.34 -6.73 -16.37
CA VAL A 69 6.97 -7.27 -16.28
C VAL A 69 6.72 -7.79 -14.87
N LEU A 70 7.65 -8.58 -14.33
CA LEU A 70 7.56 -9.07 -12.95
C LEU A 70 7.56 -7.90 -11.96
N THR A 71 8.43 -6.92 -12.16
CA THR A 71 8.48 -5.70 -11.33
C THR A 71 7.15 -4.97 -11.32
N ALA A 72 6.55 -4.72 -12.50
CA ALA A 72 5.26 -4.06 -12.59
C ALA A 72 4.15 -4.89 -11.92
N ALA A 73 4.17 -6.22 -12.08
CA ALA A 73 3.21 -7.11 -11.42
C ALA A 73 3.33 -7.08 -9.90
N LEU A 74 4.53 -7.08 -9.34
CA LEU A 74 4.76 -6.98 -7.89
C LEU A 74 4.34 -5.62 -7.34
N VAL A 75 4.61 -4.53 -8.05
CA VAL A 75 4.13 -3.18 -7.68
C VAL A 75 2.60 -3.15 -7.66
N ALA A 76 1.95 -3.64 -8.70
CA ALA A 76 0.49 -3.69 -8.77
C ALA A 76 -0.10 -4.56 -7.66
N TYR A 77 0.50 -5.71 -7.38
CA TYR A 77 0.03 -6.61 -6.33
C TYR A 77 0.12 -5.99 -4.94
N LEU A 78 1.30 -5.50 -4.55
CA LEU A 78 1.48 -4.88 -3.24
C LEU A 78 0.59 -3.64 -3.09
N SER A 79 0.49 -2.82 -4.12
CA SER A 79 -0.33 -1.62 -4.08
C SER A 79 -1.80 -1.93 -3.82
N ALA A 80 -2.32 -3.02 -4.39
CA ALA A 80 -3.70 -3.45 -4.18
C ALA A 80 -3.95 -3.90 -2.74
N VAL A 81 -3.06 -4.71 -2.19
CA VAL A 81 -3.21 -5.27 -0.84
C VAL A 81 -3.11 -4.17 0.22
N THR A 82 -2.07 -3.38 0.20
CA THR A 82 -1.79 -2.42 1.28
C THR A 82 -2.65 -1.16 1.22
N LEU A 83 -3.19 -0.79 0.06
CA LEU A 83 -4.08 0.37 -0.07
C LEU A 83 -5.42 0.21 0.67
N THR A 84 -5.74 -1.00 1.11
CA THR A 84 -6.89 -1.25 1.98
C THR A 84 -6.66 -0.77 3.42
N GLU A 85 -5.42 -0.68 3.89
CA GLU A 85 -5.09 -0.36 5.29
C GLU A 85 -5.68 0.97 5.77
N PRO A 86 -5.52 2.11 5.05
CA PRO A 86 -6.14 3.36 5.48
C PRO A 86 -7.67 3.31 5.54
N ALA A 87 -8.31 2.53 4.66
CA ALA A 87 -9.75 2.38 4.66
C ALA A 87 -10.24 1.58 5.88
N TYR A 88 -9.54 0.53 6.26
CA TYR A 88 -9.82 -0.19 7.51
C TYR A 88 -9.64 0.71 8.73
N ALA A 89 -8.53 1.47 8.77
CA ALA A 89 -8.26 2.40 9.87
C ALA A 89 -9.39 3.44 10.01
N ALA A 90 -9.84 4.02 8.91
CA ALA A 90 -10.96 4.99 8.90
C ALA A 90 -12.29 4.38 9.35
N ARG A 91 -12.45 3.06 9.26
CA ARG A 91 -13.68 2.33 9.64
C ARG A 91 -13.59 1.68 11.03
N GLY A 92 -12.52 1.93 11.76
CA GLY A 92 -12.34 1.43 13.13
C GLY A 92 -11.77 0.01 13.23
N GLY A 93 -11.24 -0.55 12.14
CA GLY A 93 -10.55 -1.83 12.18
C GLY A 93 -10.78 -2.72 10.96
N ILE A 94 -10.13 -3.89 10.99
CA ILE A 94 -10.21 -4.89 9.92
C ILE A 94 -11.59 -5.53 9.91
N SER A 95 -12.19 -5.60 8.73
CA SER A 95 -13.47 -6.24 8.48
C SER A 95 -13.46 -6.93 7.11
N ALA A 96 -14.50 -7.71 6.82
CA ALA A 96 -14.65 -8.27 5.48
C ALA A 96 -14.71 -7.13 4.45
N ALA A 97 -13.92 -7.24 3.39
CA ALA A 97 -13.92 -6.29 2.29
C ALA A 97 -13.65 -7.00 0.97
N ALA A 98 -14.10 -6.41 -0.12
CA ALA A 98 -13.80 -6.86 -1.47
C ALA A 98 -13.29 -5.68 -2.29
N GLN A 99 -12.20 -5.89 -3.00
CA GLN A 99 -11.73 -4.95 -4.00
C GLN A 99 -12.65 -5.00 -5.21
N ARG A 100 -13.12 -3.83 -5.66
CA ARG A 100 -13.99 -3.73 -6.84
C ARG A 100 -13.27 -3.24 -8.06
N ASP A 101 -12.33 -2.33 -7.86
CA ASP A 101 -11.53 -1.73 -8.92
C ASP A 101 -10.14 -1.43 -8.37
N HIS A 102 -9.12 -1.58 -9.22
CA HIS A 102 -7.75 -1.23 -8.91
C HIS A 102 -7.04 -0.77 -10.18
N SER A 103 -6.61 0.47 -10.19
CA SER A 103 -5.96 1.09 -11.33
C SER A 103 -4.58 1.60 -10.96
N VAL A 104 -3.59 1.29 -11.77
CA VAL A 104 -2.19 1.72 -11.59
C VAL A 104 -1.73 2.44 -12.85
N TRP A 105 -1.27 3.67 -12.70
CA TRP A 105 -0.61 4.44 -13.75
C TRP A 105 0.89 4.49 -13.47
N PHE A 106 1.66 3.79 -14.28
CA PHE A 106 3.11 3.81 -14.21
C PHE A 106 3.66 5.05 -14.90
N HIS A 107 4.55 5.78 -14.20
CA HIS A 107 5.17 7.03 -14.66
C HIS A 107 6.65 6.86 -14.96
N GLY A 108 7.28 5.84 -14.38
CA GLY A 108 8.68 5.51 -14.55
C GLY A 108 8.97 4.06 -14.17
N PRO A 109 10.18 3.58 -14.43
CA PRO A 109 10.57 2.23 -14.04
C PRO A 109 10.64 2.11 -12.52
N ALA A 110 10.19 0.99 -12.00
CA ALA A 110 10.42 0.60 -10.62
C ALA A 110 11.69 -0.28 -10.57
N ALA A 111 12.61 0.02 -9.66
CA ALA A 111 13.75 -0.83 -9.35
C ALA A 111 13.50 -1.47 -7.99
N LEU A 112 13.07 -2.73 -7.98
CA LEU A 112 12.77 -3.48 -6.75
C LEU A 112 14.01 -4.04 -6.03
N SER A 113 15.20 -3.79 -6.56
CA SER A 113 16.47 -4.00 -5.84
C SER A 113 16.66 -3.02 -4.68
N ASP A 114 15.88 -1.96 -4.62
CA ASP A 114 15.88 -0.96 -3.56
C ASP A 114 14.45 -0.67 -3.08
N TRP A 115 14.34 0.16 -2.05
CA TRP A 115 13.07 0.53 -1.42
C TRP A 115 12.22 1.46 -2.31
N LEU A 116 10.91 1.25 -2.25
CA LEU A 116 9.92 2.20 -2.74
C LEU A 116 9.16 2.81 -1.56
N LEU A 117 9.00 4.13 -1.59
CA LEU A 117 8.09 4.85 -0.70
C LEU A 117 6.67 4.75 -1.24
N TYR A 118 5.73 4.35 -0.41
CA TYR A 118 4.32 4.34 -0.75
C TYR A 118 3.53 5.24 0.21
N GLU A 119 3.01 6.33 -0.31
CA GLU A 119 2.03 7.17 0.36
C GLU A 119 0.63 6.65 0.06
N GLN A 120 -0.16 6.43 1.10
CA GLN A 120 -1.50 5.85 1.02
C GLN A 120 -2.49 6.72 1.77
N SER A 121 -3.71 6.80 1.26
CA SER A 121 -4.82 7.47 1.95
C SER A 121 -6.16 6.85 1.59
N SER A 122 -7.15 7.05 2.48
CA SER A 122 -8.56 6.81 2.18
C SER A 122 -9.29 8.16 2.18
N PRO A 123 -9.37 8.84 1.02
CA PRO A 123 -9.96 10.17 0.94
C PRO A 123 -11.47 10.17 1.13
N SER A 124 -12.11 9.03 0.95
CA SER A 124 -13.55 8.88 1.13
C SER A 124 -13.89 7.47 1.61
N SER A 125 -14.74 7.40 2.62
CA SER A 125 -15.33 6.15 3.11
C SER A 125 -16.75 6.45 3.58
N ALA A 126 -17.75 5.95 2.86
CA ALA A 126 -19.16 6.15 3.16
C ALA A 126 -19.96 4.90 2.83
N ASP A 127 -20.93 4.59 3.69
CA ASP A 127 -21.79 3.40 3.58
C ASP A 127 -20.95 2.11 3.40
N SER A 128 -21.12 1.46 2.26
CA SER A 128 -20.42 0.21 1.93
C SER A 128 -19.17 0.42 1.07
N LEU A 129 -18.80 1.65 0.75
CA LEU A 129 -17.70 1.94 -0.18
C LEU A 129 -16.59 2.75 0.47
N ALA A 130 -15.36 2.50 0.05
CA ALA A 130 -14.22 3.35 0.36
C ALA A 130 -13.34 3.52 -0.88
N LEU A 131 -12.78 4.70 -1.02
CA LEU A 131 -11.79 4.99 -2.05
C LEU A 131 -10.39 4.99 -1.43
N GLY A 132 -9.47 4.26 -2.05
CA GLY A 132 -8.05 4.31 -1.78
C GLY A 132 -7.32 5.17 -2.82
N SER A 133 -6.34 5.91 -2.36
CA SER A 133 -5.45 6.74 -3.18
C SER A 133 -4.01 6.52 -2.77
N GLY A 134 -3.14 6.23 -3.75
CA GLY A 134 -1.74 5.96 -3.46
C GLY A 134 -0.78 6.55 -4.49
N THR A 135 0.44 6.81 -4.05
CA THR A 135 1.54 7.33 -4.87
C THR A 135 2.84 6.67 -4.43
N MET A 136 3.63 6.14 -5.37
CA MET A 136 4.92 5.53 -5.07
C MET A 136 6.07 6.31 -5.68
N PHE A 137 7.15 6.40 -4.90
CA PHE A 137 8.41 7.01 -5.30
C PHE A 137 9.57 6.03 -5.09
N ASN A 138 10.58 6.11 -5.91
CA ASN A 138 11.86 5.46 -5.62
C ASN A 138 12.69 6.31 -4.63
N ARG A 139 13.82 5.78 -4.14
CA ARG A 139 14.69 6.51 -3.18
C ARG A 139 15.31 7.79 -3.74
N ASN A 140 15.38 7.93 -5.06
CA ASN A 140 15.89 9.14 -5.71
C ASN A 140 14.83 10.24 -5.81
N GLY A 141 13.60 9.96 -5.36
CA GLY A 141 12.49 10.91 -5.41
C GLY A 141 11.73 10.93 -6.73
N GLU A 142 11.99 9.96 -7.61
CA GLU A 142 11.29 9.85 -8.89
C GLU A 142 9.93 9.16 -8.69
N LEU A 143 8.90 9.71 -9.31
CA LEU A 143 7.55 9.15 -9.29
C LEU A 143 7.51 7.84 -10.09
N VAL A 144 7.19 6.74 -9.43
CA VAL A 144 7.07 5.42 -10.03
C VAL A 144 5.64 5.17 -10.54
N CYS A 145 4.65 5.31 -9.67
CA CYS A 145 3.26 5.11 -10.07
C CYS A 145 2.28 5.88 -9.20
N THR A 146 1.08 6.02 -9.72
CA THR A 146 -0.11 6.50 -8.99
C THR A 146 -1.17 5.40 -9.00
N VAL A 147 -1.89 5.27 -7.89
CA VAL A 147 -2.84 4.17 -7.68
C VAL A 147 -4.19 4.73 -7.24
N ARG A 148 -5.26 4.12 -7.72
CA ARG A 148 -6.63 4.31 -7.21
C ARG A 148 -7.31 2.97 -7.06
N GLN A 149 -8.13 2.85 -6.00
CA GLN A 149 -8.81 1.61 -5.68
C GLN A 149 -10.18 1.90 -5.05
N GLU A 150 -11.21 1.21 -5.52
CA GLU A 150 -12.50 1.16 -4.83
C GLU A 150 -12.64 -0.16 -4.06
N MET A 151 -13.08 -0.05 -2.82
CA MET A 151 -13.32 -1.20 -1.95
C MET A 151 -14.77 -1.22 -1.50
N TYR A 152 -15.33 -2.42 -1.45
CA TYR A 152 -16.66 -2.70 -0.92
C TYR A 152 -16.56 -3.36 0.46
N PHE A 153 -17.25 -2.81 1.42
CA PHE A 153 -17.40 -3.33 2.78
C PHE A 153 -18.85 -3.76 2.98
N PRO A 154 -19.12 -5.06 3.10
CA PRO A 154 -20.48 -5.51 3.39
C PRO A 154 -21.02 -4.86 4.67
N LEU A 155 -22.26 -4.40 4.64
CA LEU A 155 -22.93 -3.94 5.86
C LEU A 155 -23.13 -5.15 6.78
N ALA A 156 -22.85 -4.96 8.07
CA ALA A 156 -23.18 -5.97 9.07
C ALA A 156 -24.70 -6.21 9.02
N ARG A 157 -25.09 -7.47 8.89
CA ARG A 157 -26.51 -7.87 8.94
C ARG A 157 -26.99 -7.90 10.39
#